data_f4fd8b7db0bcb2001830e5abcd4dd125
#
_entry.id   f4fd8b7db0bcb2001830e5abcd4dd125
#
_cell.length_a   1.000
_cell.length_b   1.000
_cell.length_c   1.000
_cell.angle_alpha   90.00
_cell.angle_beta   90.00
_cell.angle_gamma   90.00
#
_symmetry.space_group_name_H-M   'P 1'
#
loop_
_entity.id
_entity.type
_entity.pdbx_description
1 polymer ?
#
loop_
_entity_poly.entity_id
_entity_poly.type
_entity_poly.pdbx_seq_one_letter_code
_entity_poly.pdbx_strand_id
1 'polypeptide(L)'
;MKRFIFRYGAMAASAITMLAAEAGAQERLPLLVPITGALALEGQSQRDGALLALEEARQPAARLQYPVYDTGSNPQIAVQAFERAIGESPKPRAMMGPIDGNSMLALLPLAEREQVALLAVSGTARLTELGNKHIFRFFPSDAVVKAAQARYIVEELKRKKVAVVYQNTAYGQSGQEQLAIWFERLGASVAYRNSVPVTTKELSGVIAQVRESGADVVALQLHSGSSALFVGQAARAGLNLPIVGGSALHQPSTAALLEPGELKGVCAETASAPAADENPEIAAFARAFRQRFKAEPDAFALATYDAVTALFQTWQSGRPVSESLAAARIKGLAMTYRSDGKGNMAHDAIIVCYDGAGRTPRIAKRYSRPHEDARAPAERR
;
A
#
# COMPACT_ATOMS: atom_id res chain seq x y z
N MET A 1 -85.96 -22.55 46.48
CA MET A 1 -85.45 -22.55 45.13
C MET A 1 -84.37 -21.47 45.01
N LYS A 2 -83.05 -21.78 45.13
CA LYS A 2 -81.97 -20.83 45.06
C LYS A 2 -81.21 -21.07 43.72
N ARG A 3 -81.22 -20.07 42.84
CA ARG A 3 -80.49 -20.06 41.61
C ARG A 3 -79.01 -19.66 41.87
N PHE A 4 -78.05 -20.56 41.52
CA PHE A 4 -76.62 -20.26 41.49
C PHE A 4 -76.25 -19.63 40.12
N ILE A 5 -75.63 -18.44 40.16
CA ILE A 5 -75.07 -17.79 38.99
C ILE A 5 -73.57 -18.04 38.99
N PHE A 6 -73.11 -18.80 37.95
CA PHE A 6 -71.67 -18.95 37.69
C PHE A 6 -71.14 -17.75 36.92
N ARG A 7 -70.15 -17.02 37.50
CA ARG A 7 -69.41 -15.99 36.84
C ARG A 7 -68.16 -16.63 36.22
N TYR A 8 -68.07 -16.63 34.90
CA TYR A 8 -66.83 -16.96 34.18
C TYR A 8 -65.86 -15.76 34.23
N GLY A 9 -64.73 -15.92 34.90
CA GLY A 9 -63.63 -14.98 34.86
C GLY A 9 -62.78 -15.24 33.60
N ALA A 10 -62.73 -14.29 32.69
CA ALA A 10 -61.85 -14.33 31.57
C ALA A 10 -60.41 -13.98 32.00
N MET A 11 -59.49 -14.94 31.98
CA MET A 11 -58.07 -14.71 32.09
C MET A 11 -57.55 -14.13 30.76
N ALA A 12 -57.21 -12.85 30.73
CA ALA A 12 -56.46 -12.24 29.64
C ALA A 12 -54.98 -12.66 29.77
N ALA A 13 -54.54 -13.58 28.92
CA ALA A 13 -53.12 -13.90 28.78
C ALA A 13 -52.45 -12.79 27.97
N SER A 14 -51.71 -11.90 28.65
CA SER A 14 -50.81 -10.91 28.00
C SER A 14 -49.63 -11.64 27.39
N ALA A 15 -49.64 -11.84 26.08
CA ALA A 15 -48.48 -12.28 25.31
C ALA A 15 -47.47 -11.14 25.27
N ILE A 16 -46.45 -11.19 26.11
CA ILE A 16 -45.27 -10.35 26.02
C ILE A 16 -44.48 -10.86 24.82
N THR A 17 -44.64 -10.19 23.68
CA THR A 17 -43.79 -10.38 22.52
C THR A 17 -42.41 -9.77 22.87
N MET A 18 -41.46 -10.60 23.32
CA MET A 18 -40.05 -10.22 23.36
C MET A 18 -39.62 -9.97 21.91
N LEU A 19 -39.50 -8.70 21.52
CA LEU A 19 -38.64 -8.33 20.40
C LEU A 19 -37.23 -8.73 20.80
N ALA A 20 -36.80 -9.91 20.34
CA ALA A 20 -35.38 -10.21 20.26
C ALA A 20 -34.81 -9.20 19.28
N ALA A 21 -34.17 -8.16 19.82
CA ALA A 21 -33.26 -7.34 19.04
C ALA A 21 -32.25 -8.30 18.43
N GLU A 22 -32.31 -8.51 17.11
CA GLU A 22 -31.23 -9.16 16.39
C GLU A 22 -29.96 -8.38 16.73
N ALA A 23 -29.21 -8.89 17.67
CA ALA A 23 -27.82 -8.48 17.87
C ALA A 23 -27.10 -8.87 16.58
N GLY A 24 -27.11 -7.96 15.60
CA GLY A 24 -26.41 -8.17 14.35
C GLY A 24 -24.99 -8.63 14.67
N ALA A 25 -24.59 -9.74 14.06
CA ALA A 25 -23.31 -10.37 14.32
C ALA A 25 -22.20 -9.33 14.24
N GLN A 26 -21.38 -9.29 15.29
CA GLN A 26 -20.22 -8.40 15.34
C GLN A 26 -19.23 -8.86 14.27
N GLU A 27 -18.81 -7.96 13.40
CA GLU A 27 -17.86 -8.24 12.32
C GLU A 27 -16.44 -7.89 12.75
N ARG A 28 -15.42 -8.47 12.10
CA ARG A 28 -14.01 -8.20 12.40
C ARG A 28 -13.22 -7.88 11.14
N LEU A 29 -12.37 -6.86 11.24
CA LEU A 29 -11.35 -6.50 10.25
C LEU A 29 -9.99 -6.41 10.95
N PRO A 30 -9.27 -7.52 11.14
CA PRO A 30 -7.92 -7.49 11.68
C PRO A 30 -6.96 -6.68 10.80
N LEU A 31 -6.13 -5.85 11.43
CA LEU A 31 -5.07 -5.08 10.79
C LEU A 31 -3.73 -5.72 11.14
N LEU A 32 -3.16 -6.48 10.21
CA LEU A 32 -1.84 -7.10 10.35
C LEU A 32 -0.81 -6.15 9.74
N VAL A 33 -0.17 -5.35 10.56
CA VAL A 33 0.70 -4.25 10.11
C VAL A 33 2.03 -4.23 10.87
N PRO A 34 3.16 -3.91 10.24
CA PRO A 34 4.44 -3.83 10.93
C PRO A 34 4.56 -2.50 11.69
N ILE A 35 4.11 -2.47 12.95
CA ILE A 35 4.22 -1.28 13.81
C ILE A 35 5.64 -1.12 14.35
N THR A 36 6.34 -2.25 14.49
CA THR A 36 7.74 -2.31 14.89
C THR A 36 8.61 -2.93 13.78
N GLY A 37 9.93 -2.89 13.96
CA GLY A 37 10.88 -3.46 13.00
C GLY A 37 11.29 -2.49 11.89
N ALA A 38 11.86 -3.04 10.82
CA ALA A 38 12.49 -2.24 9.74
C ALA A 38 11.50 -1.40 8.92
N LEU A 39 10.22 -1.74 8.93
CA LEU A 39 9.15 -1.07 8.17
C LEU A 39 8.11 -0.39 9.09
N ALA A 40 8.56 -0.01 10.30
CA ALA A 40 7.66 0.62 11.28
C ALA A 40 7.06 1.94 10.77
N LEU A 41 7.79 2.72 10.00
CA LEU A 41 7.30 3.99 9.43
C LEU A 41 6.15 3.73 8.45
N GLU A 42 6.36 2.80 7.53
CA GLU A 42 5.36 2.40 6.53
C GLU A 42 4.14 1.73 7.18
N GLY A 43 4.38 0.87 8.18
CA GLY A 43 3.32 0.15 8.89
C GLY A 43 2.45 1.06 9.76
N GLN A 44 3.03 2.06 10.40
CA GLN A 44 2.28 3.08 11.14
C GLN A 44 1.39 3.90 10.19
N SER A 45 1.93 4.31 9.05
CA SER A 45 1.17 5.02 8.03
C SER A 45 0.00 4.18 7.50
N GLN A 46 0.24 2.90 7.21
CA GLN A 46 -0.80 1.94 6.82
C GLN A 46 -1.88 1.80 7.89
N ARG A 47 -1.51 1.61 9.16
CA ARG A 47 -2.44 1.55 10.30
C ARG A 47 -3.31 2.80 10.38
N ASP A 48 -2.68 3.97 10.32
CA ASP A 48 -3.36 5.25 10.52
C ASP A 48 -4.35 5.55 9.39
N GLY A 49 -4.02 5.19 8.15
CA GLY A 49 -4.95 5.25 7.03
C GLY A 49 -6.17 4.35 7.22
N ALA A 50 -5.97 3.11 7.70
CA ALA A 50 -7.07 2.20 8.04
C ALA A 50 -7.95 2.76 9.15
N LEU A 51 -7.35 3.25 10.24
CA LEU A 51 -8.09 3.80 11.39
C LEU A 51 -8.92 5.01 11.00
N LEU A 52 -8.39 5.92 10.17
CA LEU A 52 -9.17 7.07 9.70
C LEU A 52 -10.40 6.63 8.91
N ALA A 53 -10.26 5.68 7.97
CA ALA A 53 -11.38 5.15 7.20
C ALA A 53 -12.45 4.49 8.09
N LEU A 54 -12.00 3.75 9.12
CA LEU A 54 -12.87 3.09 10.09
C LEU A 54 -13.64 4.10 10.96
N GLU A 55 -12.97 5.16 11.41
CA GLU A 55 -13.57 6.22 12.23
C GLU A 55 -14.59 7.06 11.41
N GLU A 56 -14.34 7.31 10.13
CA GLU A 56 -15.25 8.08 9.26
C GLU A 56 -16.44 7.27 8.73
N ALA A 57 -16.35 5.95 8.70
CA ALA A 57 -17.38 5.07 8.13
C ALA A 57 -18.70 5.01 8.94
N ARG A 58 -18.81 5.69 10.07
CA ARG A 58 -19.98 5.88 10.98
C ARG A 58 -20.86 4.64 11.23
N GLN A 59 -21.63 4.16 10.25
CA GLN A 59 -22.62 3.08 10.44
C GLN A 59 -22.07 1.64 10.25
N PRO A 60 -21.27 1.32 9.21
CA PRO A 60 -20.68 -0.02 9.11
C PRO A 60 -19.67 -0.32 10.22
N ALA A 61 -18.95 0.71 10.70
CA ALA A 61 -17.90 0.56 11.72
C ALA A 61 -18.45 0.42 13.15
N ALA A 62 -19.68 0.82 13.44
CA ALA A 62 -20.23 0.78 14.81
C ALA A 62 -20.32 -0.64 15.41
N ARG A 63 -20.29 -1.68 14.55
CA ARG A 63 -20.32 -3.10 14.95
C ARG A 63 -19.06 -3.85 14.54
N LEU A 64 -18.03 -3.14 14.07
CA LEU A 64 -16.80 -3.73 13.56
C LEU A 64 -15.70 -3.66 14.62
N GLN A 65 -15.11 -4.81 14.94
CA GLN A 65 -13.86 -4.87 15.68
C GLN A 65 -12.70 -4.84 14.69
N TYR A 66 -11.70 -3.99 14.94
CA TYR A 66 -10.50 -3.88 14.13
C TYR A 66 -9.22 -4.01 14.96
N PRO A 67 -8.98 -5.21 15.52
CA PRO A 67 -7.77 -5.43 16.31
C PRO A 67 -6.52 -5.24 15.45
N VAL A 68 -5.51 -4.61 16.05
CA VAL A 68 -4.22 -4.37 15.41
C VAL A 68 -3.22 -5.41 15.91
N TYR A 69 -2.61 -6.14 14.97
CA TYR A 69 -1.57 -7.14 15.24
C TYR A 69 -0.26 -6.64 14.64
N ASP A 70 0.74 -6.44 15.48
CA ASP A 70 2.08 -6.07 15.02
C ASP A 70 2.76 -7.28 14.38
N THR A 71 3.18 -7.13 13.13
CA THR A 71 3.92 -8.16 12.39
C THR A 71 5.43 -8.03 12.53
N GLY A 72 5.94 -6.96 13.18
CA GLY A 72 7.35 -6.75 13.45
C GLY A 72 8.25 -6.72 12.21
N SER A 73 7.69 -6.49 11.02
CA SER A 73 8.38 -6.63 9.72
C SER A 73 8.97 -8.05 9.54
N ASN A 74 8.31 -9.07 10.07
CA ASN A 74 8.80 -10.45 10.10
C ASN A 74 7.72 -11.43 9.61
N PRO A 75 8.01 -12.27 8.58
CA PRO A 75 7.05 -13.20 8.01
C PRO A 75 6.51 -14.24 8.99
N GLN A 76 7.32 -14.73 9.92
CA GLN A 76 6.90 -15.72 10.91
C GLN A 76 5.93 -15.10 11.92
N ILE A 77 6.19 -13.86 12.36
CA ILE A 77 5.29 -13.12 13.25
C ILE A 77 3.99 -12.79 12.50
N ALA A 78 4.05 -12.43 11.24
CA ALA A 78 2.87 -12.19 10.41
C ALA A 78 1.97 -13.43 10.29
N VAL A 79 2.57 -14.63 10.10
CA VAL A 79 1.84 -15.91 10.09
C VAL A 79 1.15 -16.16 11.45
N GLN A 80 1.86 -15.97 12.56
CA GLN A 80 1.29 -16.13 13.91
C GLN A 80 0.14 -15.14 14.16
N ALA A 81 0.30 -13.89 13.71
CA ALA A 81 -0.73 -12.86 13.80
C ALA A 81 -1.98 -13.23 12.99
N PHE A 82 -1.80 -13.77 11.79
CA PHE A 82 -2.89 -14.26 10.94
C PHE A 82 -3.63 -15.44 11.63
N GLU A 83 -2.91 -16.45 12.07
CA GLU A 83 -3.49 -17.63 12.75
C GLU A 83 -4.25 -17.23 14.02
N ARG A 84 -3.70 -16.32 14.82
CA ARG A 84 -4.38 -15.75 15.96
C ARG A 84 -5.67 -15.04 15.56
N ALA A 85 -5.62 -14.19 14.53
CA ALA A 85 -6.79 -13.46 14.05
C ALA A 85 -7.92 -14.39 13.54
N ILE A 86 -7.56 -15.52 12.90
CA ILE A 86 -8.51 -16.56 12.46
C ILE A 86 -9.09 -17.34 13.64
N GLY A 87 -8.30 -17.62 14.68
CA GLY A 87 -8.73 -18.37 15.86
C GLY A 87 -9.70 -17.61 16.78
N GLU A 88 -9.80 -16.30 16.64
CA GLU A 88 -10.72 -15.48 17.43
C GLU A 88 -12.09 -15.36 16.77
N SER A 89 -13.17 -15.28 17.60
CA SER A 89 -14.56 -15.18 17.12
C SER A 89 -15.05 -13.73 17.13
N PRO A 90 -15.85 -13.31 16.14
CA PRO A 90 -16.19 -14.04 14.91
C PRO A 90 -15.01 -14.13 13.93
N LYS A 91 -14.99 -15.19 13.10
CA LYS A 91 -13.97 -15.35 12.04
C LYS A 91 -14.07 -14.19 11.06
N PRO A 92 -12.96 -13.49 10.75
CA PRO A 92 -12.97 -12.36 9.83
C PRO A 92 -13.21 -12.83 8.38
N ARG A 93 -13.94 -12.04 7.60
CA ARG A 93 -14.13 -12.25 6.15
C ARG A 93 -13.05 -11.56 5.33
N ALA A 94 -12.41 -10.56 5.90
CA ALA A 94 -11.29 -9.81 5.31
C ALA A 94 -10.28 -9.41 6.37
N MET A 95 -9.04 -9.18 5.96
CA MET A 95 -7.96 -8.64 6.78
C MET A 95 -7.16 -7.62 5.98
N MET A 96 -6.65 -6.59 6.65
CA MET A 96 -5.58 -5.78 6.11
C MET A 96 -4.27 -6.54 6.30
N GLY A 97 -3.59 -6.88 5.21
CA GLY A 97 -2.29 -7.55 5.25
C GLY A 97 -1.14 -6.55 5.39
N PRO A 98 0.05 -7.01 5.85
CA PRO A 98 1.22 -6.16 6.05
C PRO A 98 1.75 -5.60 4.73
N ILE A 99 2.33 -4.40 4.81
CA ILE A 99 2.89 -3.72 3.64
C ILE A 99 4.10 -4.46 3.05
N ASP A 100 4.85 -5.19 3.85
CA ASP A 100 6.05 -5.86 3.37
C ASP A 100 5.73 -7.11 2.53
N GLY A 101 6.44 -7.23 1.40
CA GLY A 101 6.21 -8.29 0.43
C GLY A 101 6.55 -9.69 0.96
N ASN A 102 7.54 -9.83 1.86
CA ASN A 102 7.93 -11.13 2.40
C ASN A 102 6.81 -11.69 3.29
N SER A 103 6.29 -10.88 4.20
CA SER A 103 5.17 -11.25 5.07
C SER A 103 3.90 -11.51 4.26
N MET A 104 3.58 -10.65 3.28
CA MET A 104 2.42 -10.88 2.41
C MET A 104 2.50 -12.19 1.65
N LEU A 105 3.67 -12.53 1.07
CA LEU A 105 3.86 -13.82 0.38
C LEU A 105 3.62 -15.00 1.30
N ALA A 106 4.04 -14.93 2.57
CA ALA A 106 3.82 -15.98 3.56
C ALA A 106 2.33 -16.13 3.93
N LEU A 107 1.53 -15.06 3.86
CA LEU A 107 0.10 -15.10 4.18
C LEU A 107 -0.78 -15.61 3.03
N LEU A 108 -0.34 -15.56 1.77
CA LEU A 108 -1.17 -15.95 0.62
C LEU A 108 -1.74 -17.38 0.72
N PRO A 109 -0.95 -18.43 1.06
CA PRO A 109 -1.48 -19.78 1.20
C PRO A 109 -2.52 -19.89 2.33
N LEU A 110 -2.33 -19.11 3.40
CA LEU A 110 -3.25 -19.10 4.54
C LEU A 110 -4.58 -18.43 4.17
N ALA A 111 -4.52 -17.31 3.46
CA ALA A 111 -5.71 -16.60 2.97
C ALA A 111 -6.54 -17.48 2.03
N GLU A 112 -5.90 -18.23 1.15
CA GLU A 112 -6.55 -19.20 0.26
C GLU A 112 -7.22 -20.34 1.05
N ARG A 113 -6.49 -20.95 1.98
CA ARG A 113 -7.01 -22.03 2.85
C ARG A 113 -8.21 -21.58 3.67
N GLU A 114 -8.13 -20.39 4.26
CA GLU A 114 -9.16 -19.84 5.14
C GLU A 114 -10.27 -19.07 4.40
N GLN A 115 -10.12 -18.86 3.08
CA GLN A 115 -11.03 -18.09 2.23
C GLN A 115 -11.29 -16.66 2.74
N VAL A 116 -10.23 -16.01 3.24
CA VAL A 116 -10.26 -14.65 3.78
C VAL A 116 -9.65 -13.68 2.78
N ALA A 117 -10.36 -12.61 2.47
CA ALA A 117 -9.85 -11.58 1.57
C ALA A 117 -8.71 -10.80 2.24
N LEU A 118 -7.51 -10.78 1.63
CA LEU A 118 -6.38 -9.95 2.04
C LEU A 118 -6.37 -8.64 1.26
N LEU A 119 -6.59 -7.53 1.94
CA LEU A 119 -6.36 -6.18 1.40
C LEU A 119 -4.87 -5.88 1.47
N ALA A 120 -4.27 -5.48 0.36
CA ALA A 120 -2.84 -5.26 0.26
C ALA A 120 -2.51 -3.87 -0.26
N VAL A 121 -1.46 -3.26 0.29
CA VAL A 121 -0.84 -2.03 -0.23
C VAL A 121 0.66 -2.24 -0.53
N SER A 122 1.08 -3.49 -0.68
CA SER A 122 2.44 -3.88 -1.05
C SER A 122 2.66 -3.84 -2.56
N GLY A 123 3.75 -3.24 -3.02
CA GLY A 123 4.11 -3.14 -4.44
C GLY A 123 4.60 -4.43 -5.08
N THR A 124 5.07 -5.42 -4.30
CA THR A 124 5.72 -6.66 -4.78
C THR A 124 4.90 -7.36 -5.88
N ALA A 125 5.38 -7.39 -7.11
CA ALA A 125 4.63 -7.87 -8.29
C ALA A 125 4.12 -9.30 -8.12
N ARG A 126 4.97 -10.19 -7.61
CA ARG A 126 4.69 -11.62 -7.44
C ARG A 126 3.44 -11.94 -6.61
N LEU A 127 2.98 -11.02 -5.74
CA LEU A 127 1.80 -11.24 -4.91
C LEU A 127 0.53 -11.60 -5.71
N THR A 128 0.39 -11.09 -6.91
CA THR A 128 -0.78 -11.32 -7.78
C THR A 128 -0.47 -12.20 -9.00
N GLU A 129 0.75 -12.75 -9.08
CA GLU A 129 1.19 -13.63 -10.15
C GLU A 129 1.08 -15.12 -9.75
N LEU A 130 0.81 -15.42 -8.47
CA LEU A 130 0.71 -16.77 -7.94
C LEU A 130 -0.69 -17.39 -8.05
N GLY A 131 -1.65 -16.68 -8.63
CA GLY A 131 -3.02 -17.18 -8.87
C GLY A 131 -3.91 -17.22 -7.63
N ASN A 132 -3.53 -16.58 -6.52
CA ASN A 132 -4.34 -16.50 -5.31
C ASN A 132 -5.59 -15.64 -5.57
N LYS A 133 -6.79 -16.17 -5.22
CA LYS A 133 -8.08 -15.51 -5.47
C LYS A 133 -8.55 -14.62 -4.32
N HIS A 134 -7.81 -14.57 -3.22
CA HIS A 134 -8.18 -13.85 -2.01
C HIS A 134 -7.29 -12.63 -1.73
N ILE A 135 -6.38 -12.25 -2.65
CA ILE A 135 -5.62 -11.01 -2.54
C ILE A 135 -6.23 -9.89 -3.38
N PHE A 136 -6.33 -8.68 -2.79
CA PHE A 136 -6.83 -7.46 -3.44
C PHE A 136 -5.89 -6.30 -3.14
N ARG A 137 -5.10 -5.90 -4.13
CA ARG A 137 -4.04 -4.91 -3.98
C ARG A 137 -4.52 -3.51 -4.39
N PHE A 138 -4.62 -2.61 -3.43
CA PHE A 138 -5.04 -1.21 -3.59
C PHE A 138 -3.86 -0.25 -3.80
N PHE A 139 -2.66 -0.75 -3.90
CA PHE A 139 -1.46 -0.01 -4.30
C PHE A 139 -0.98 -0.54 -5.65
N PRO A 140 -0.45 0.31 -6.56
CA PRO A 140 0.03 -0.19 -7.85
C PRO A 140 1.16 -1.22 -7.67
N SER A 141 1.12 -2.25 -8.50
CA SER A 141 2.19 -3.25 -8.57
C SER A 141 3.51 -2.61 -8.98
N ASP A 142 4.63 -3.20 -8.57
CA ASP A 142 5.95 -2.84 -9.10
C ASP A 142 5.97 -2.88 -10.64
N ALA A 143 5.23 -3.77 -11.29
CA ALA A 143 5.08 -3.77 -12.74
C ALA A 143 4.53 -2.43 -13.27
N VAL A 144 3.64 -1.78 -12.52
CA VAL A 144 3.03 -0.49 -12.87
C VAL A 144 3.96 0.68 -12.54
N VAL A 145 4.40 0.76 -11.28
CA VAL A 145 5.18 1.92 -10.84
C VAL A 145 6.59 1.94 -11.42
N LYS A 146 7.20 0.77 -11.69
CA LYS A 146 8.52 0.71 -12.33
C LYS A 146 8.46 1.01 -13.82
N ALA A 147 7.33 0.74 -14.49
CA ALA A 147 7.08 1.26 -15.82
C ALA A 147 7.10 2.79 -15.84
N ALA A 148 6.40 3.43 -14.90
CA ALA A 148 6.40 4.89 -14.78
C ALA A 148 7.79 5.44 -14.43
N GLN A 149 8.50 4.81 -13.49
CA GLN A 149 9.85 5.19 -13.08
C GLN A 149 10.84 5.12 -14.25
N ALA A 150 10.87 4.00 -14.98
CA ALA A 150 11.75 3.81 -16.11
C ALA A 150 11.44 4.76 -17.27
N ARG A 151 10.15 4.96 -17.58
CA ARG A 151 9.72 5.93 -18.59
C ARG A 151 10.13 7.35 -18.20
N TYR A 152 9.94 7.75 -16.94
CA TYR A 152 10.39 9.05 -16.48
C TYR A 152 11.89 9.25 -16.63
N ILE A 153 12.70 8.25 -16.25
CA ILE A 153 14.16 8.28 -16.40
C ILE A 153 14.55 8.44 -17.87
N VAL A 154 13.97 7.63 -18.76
CA VAL A 154 14.38 7.57 -20.17
C VAL A 154 13.75 8.69 -21.00
N GLU A 155 12.42 8.91 -20.83
CA GLU A 155 11.65 9.79 -21.68
C GLU A 155 11.69 11.25 -21.22
N GLU A 156 11.73 11.52 -19.89
CA GLU A 156 11.74 12.89 -19.36
C GLU A 156 13.16 13.36 -19.01
N LEU A 157 13.89 12.57 -18.21
CA LEU A 157 15.26 12.92 -17.81
C LEU A 157 16.30 12.66 -18.91
N LYS A 158 15.91 11.93 -19.99
CA LYS A 158 16.79 11.57 -21.12
C LYS A 158 18.06 10.81 -20.69
N ARG A 159 17.95 9.96 -19.66
CA ARG A 159 19.04 9.14 -19.11
C ARG A 159 18.93 7.71 -19.60
N LYS A 160 20.07 7.06 -19.88
CA LYS A 160 20.11 5.71 -20.46
C LYS A 160 21.10 4.75 -19.81
N LYS A 161 21.99 5.23 -18.93
CA LYS A 161 22.95 4.40 -18.19
C LYS A 161 22.57 4.44 -16.70
N VAL A 162 21.91 3.41 -16.23
CA VAL A 162 21.25 3.42 -14.93
C VAL A 162 22.05 2.63 -13.89
N ALA A 163 22.30 3.21 -12.72
CA ALA A 163 22.73 2.47 -11.54
C ALA A 163 21.46 2.05 -10.76
N VAL A 164 21.27 0.75 -10.54
CA VAL A 164 20.16 0.22 -9.76
C VAL A 164 20.65 -0.24 -8.40
N VAL A 165 20.17 0.40 -7.32
CA VAL A 165 20.45 -0.01 -5.94
C VAL A 165 19.14 -0.43 -5.28
N TYR A 166 19.09 -1.66 -4.79
CA TYR A 166 17.84 -2.25 -4.31
C TYR A 166 18.03 -3.00 -2.98
N GLN A 167 16.93 -3.13 -2.23
CA GLN A 167 16.91 -3.83 -0.95
C GLN A 167 16.92 -5.34 -1.18
N ASN A 168 17.64 -6.08 -0.34
CA ASN A 168 17.62 -7.55 -0.35
C ASN A 168 16.34 -8.08 0.33
N THR A 169 15.19 -7.78 -0.27
CA THR A 169 13.84 -8.21 0.17
C THR A 169 12.99 -8.52 -1.05
N ALA A 170 11.81 -9.13 -0.86
CA ALA A 170 10.88 -9.39 -1.97
C ALA A 170 10.50 -8.10 -2.71
N TYR A 171 10.34 -6.97 -2.01
CA TYR A 171 10.10 -5.65 -2.61
C TYR A 171 11.28 -5.19 -3.47
N GLY A 172 12.51 -5.27 -2.94
CA GLY A 172 13.69 -4.85 -3.70
C GLY A 172 13.95 -5.70 -4.92
N GLN A 173 13.81 -7.03 -4.79
CA GLN A 173 13.95 -7.97 -5.90
C GLN A 173 12.89 -7.72 -6.98
N SER A 174 11.62 -7.60 -6.58
CA SER A 174 10.52 -7.30 -7.50
C SER A 174 10.77 -6.02 -8.30
N GLY A 175 11.16 -4.94 -7.63
CA GLY A 175 11.37 -3.66 -8.30
C GLY A 175 12.56 -3.66 -9.24
N GLN A 176 13.71 -4.27 -8.86
CA GLN A 176 14.88 -4.35 -9.74
C GLN A 176 14.61 -5.22 -10.99
N GLU A 177 13.83 -6.29 -10.87
CA GLU A 177 13.42 -7.13 -11.99
C GLU A 177 12.52 -6.37 -12.97
N GLN A 178 11.52 -5.67 -12.46
CA GLN A 178 10.63 -4.86 -13.27
C GLN A 178 11.38 -3.68 -13.93
N LEU A 179 12.29 -3.02 -13.24
CA LEU A 179 13.14 -1.98 -13.82
C LEU A 179 14.01 -2.52 -14.96
N ALA A 180 14.61 -3.70 -14.80
CA ALA A 180 15.42 -4.33 -15.86
C ALA A 180 14.61 -4.56 -17.13
N ILE A 181 13.39 -5.11 -17.00
CA ILE A 181 12.47 -5.33 -18.13
C ILE A 181 12.15 -4.01 -18.84
N TRP A 182 11.85 -2.95 -18.08
CA TRP A 182 11.46 -1.67 -18.66
C TRP A 182 12.64 -0.91 -19.27
N PHE A 183 13.83 -0.94 -18.66
CA PHE A 183 15.02 -0.33 -19.25
C PHE A 183 15.40 -1.00 -20.57
N GLU A 184 15.34 -2.32 -20.65
CA GLU A 184 15.56 -3.06 -21.91
C GLU A 184 14.58 -2.60 -22.99
N ARG A 185 13.26 -2.55 -22.69
CA ARG A 185 12.22 -2.10 -23.61
C ARG A 185 12.40 -0.66 -24.09
N LEU A 186 12.95 0.21 -23.25
CA LEU A 186 13.17 1.62 -23.55
C LEU A 186 14.55 1.92 -24.12
N GLY A 187 15.38 0.90 -24.37
CA GLY A 187 16.73 1.05 -24.91
C GLY A 187 17.69 1.75 -23.94
N ALA A 188 17.52 1.52 -22.65
CA ALA A 188 18.47 1.92 -21.60
C ALA A 188 19.22 0.69 -21.07
N SER A 189 20.37 0.92 -20.46
CA SER A 189 21.22 -0.14 -19.91
C SER A 189 21.41 0.02 -18.40
N VAL A 190 21.52 -1.11 -17.68
CA VAL A 190 21.92 -1.12 -16.27
C VAL A 190 23.45 -1.18 -16.20
N ALA A 191 24.06 -0.04 -15.92
CA ALA A 191 25.51 0.09 -15.79
C ALA A 191 26.06 -0.44 -14.46
N TYR A 192 25.23 -0.41 -13.42
CA TYR A 192 25.58 -0.91 -12.08
C TYR A 192 24.35 -1.51 -11.40
N ARG A 193 24.55 -2.58 -10.64
CA ARG A 193 23.48 -3.19 -9.85
C ARG A 193 24.02 -3.69 -8.52
N ASN A 194 23.37 -3.30 -7.41
CA ASN A 194 23.76 -3.74 -6.08
C ASN A 194 22.56 -3.97 -5.17
N SER A 195 22.56 -5.10 -4.44
CA SER A 195 21.60 -5.37 -3.39
C SER A 195 22.11 -4.92 -2.03
N VAL A 196 21.24 -4.33 -1.21
CA VAL A 196 21.55 -3.78 0.09
C VAL A 196 20.74 -4.49 1.19
N PRO A 197 21.36 -5.11 2.20
CA PRO A 197 20.67 -5.61 3.37
C PRO A 197 19.93 -4.49 4.13
N VAL A 198 18.76 -4.81 4.73
CA VAL A 198 17.97 -3.84 5.51
C VAL A 198 18.72 -3.33 6.76
N THR A 199 19.70 -4.07 7.24
CA THR A 199 20.52 -3.73 8.41
C THR A 199 21.71 -2.82 8.09
N THR A 200 21.95 -2.50 6.82
CA THR A 200 23.09 -1.67 6.36
C THR A 200 23.02 -0.28 6.99
N LYS A 201 24.16 0.17 7.52
CA LYS A 201 24.31 1.49 8.15
C LYS A 201 25.24 2.42 7.36
N GLU A 202 25.94 1.89 6.35
CA GLU A 202 26.95 2.61 5.57
C GLU A 202 26.87 2.19 4.11
N LEU A 203 26.78 3.18 3.20
CA LEU A 203 26.63 3.00 1.76
C LEU A 203 27.70 3.73 0.93
N SER A 204 28.71 4.34 1.56
CA SER A 204 29.77 5.08 0.87
C SER A 204 30.49 4.23 -0.19
N GLY A 205 30.73 2.95 0.09
CA GLY A 205 31.31 2.02 -0.88
C GLY A 205 30.42 1.79 -2.10
N VAL A 206 29.09 1.65 -1.88
CA VAL A 206 28.10 1.52 -2.98
C VAL A 206 28.07 2.81 -3.81
N ILE A 207 28.08 4.00 -3.15
CA ILE A 207 28.06 5.31 -3.81
C ILE A 207 29.34 5.53 -4.65
N ALA A 208 30.51 5.10 -4.15
CA ALA A 208 31.75 5.14 -4.92
C ALA A 208 31.64 4.27 -6.19
N GLN A 209 31.14 3.04 -6.08
CA GLN A 209 30.96 2.16 -7.23
C GLN A 209 29.92 2.70 -8.23
N VAL A 210 28.82 3.33 -7.76
CA VAL A 210 27.88 4.05 -8.63
C VAL A 210 28.58 5.13 -9.44
N ARG A 211 29.45 5.93 -8.81
CA ARG A 211 30.22 6.98 -9.48
C ARG A 211 31.18 6.41 -10.55
N GLU A 212 31.84 5.31 -10.25
CA GLU A 212 32.80 4.66 -11.14
C GLU A 212 32.16 3.91 -12.29
N SER A 213 30.87 3.54 -12.16
CA SER A 213 30.13 2.74 -13.16
C SER A 213 29.83 3.47 -14.47
N GLY A 214 30.01 4.80 -14.50
CA GLY A 214 29.61 5.64 -15.63
C GLY A 214 28.11 5.76 -15.81
N ALA A 215 27.31 5.45 -14.76
CA ALA A 215 25.87 5.70 -14.75
C ALA A 215 25.58 7.20 -14.82
N ASP A 216 24.47 7.56 -15.46
CA ASP A 216 24.01 8.94 -15.62
C ASP A 216 22.75 9.25 -14.78
N VAL A 217 22.23 8.25 -14.07
CA VAL A 217 21.11 8.33 -13.14
C VAL A 217 21.13 7.16 -12.15
N VAL A 218 20.60 7.37 -10.95
CA VAL A 218 20.41 6.30 -9.96
C VAL A 218 18.92 5.97 -9.83
N ALA A 219 18.59 4.70 -9.97
CA ALA A 219 17.26 4.14 -9.65
C ALA A 219 17.35 3.41 -8.30
N LEU A 220 16.60 3.88 -7.29
CA LEU A 220 16.55 3.25 -5.97
C LEU A 220 15.29 2.41 -5.80
N GLN A 221 15.47 1.21 -5.24
CA GLN A 221 14.38 0.35 -4.78
C GLN A 221 14.66 -0.07 -3.34
N LEU A 222 14.71 0.90 -2.44
CA LEU A 222 15.06 0.76 -1.04
C LEU A 222 13.87 1.10 -0.14
N HIS A 223 13.81 0.53 1.06
CA HIS A 223 12.89 0.94 2.10
C HIS A 223 13.25 2.32 2.66
N SER A 224 12.35 2.95 3.40
CA SER A 224 12.43 4.33 3.86
C SER A 224 13.78 4.70 4.50
N GLY A 225 14.20 3.98 5.53
CA GLY A 225 15.46 4.23 6.23
C GLY A 225 16.69 4.07 5.33
N SER A 226 16.72 3.03 4.49
CA SER A 226 17.83 2.80 3.54
C SER A 226 17.85 3.84 2.42
N SER A 227 16.67 4.31 1.98
CA SER A 227 16.56 5.40 0.97
C SER A 227 17.11 6.71 1.52
N ALA A 228 16.71 7.10 2.74
CA ALA A 228 17.25 8.29 3.38
C ALA A 228 18.76 8.18 3.60
N LEU A 229 19.26 7.01 4.02
CA LEU A 229 20.69 6.76 4.21
C LEU A 229 21.46 6.96 2.88
N PHE A 230 20.97 6.37 1.77
CA PHE A 230 21.61 6.51 0.47
C PHE A 230 21.62 7.98 0.02
N VAL A 231 20.46 8.65 0.04
CA VAL A 231 20.34 10.05 -0.43
C VAL A 231 21.23 10.98 0.38
N GLY A 232 21.19 10.89 1.72
CA GLY A 232 22.03 11.73 2.58
C GLY A 232 23.53 11.48 2.37
N GLN A 233 23.95 10.23 2.26
CA GLN A 233 25.37 9.91 2.01
C GLN A 233 25.79 10.31 0.59
N ALA A 234 24.93 10.12 -0.42
CA ALA A 234 25.19 10.54 -1.80
C ALA A 234 25.36 12.05 -1.91
N ALA A 235 24.50 12.83 -1.24
CA ALA A 235 24.63 14.30 -1.19
C ALA A 235 25.92 14.73 -0.52
N ARG A 236 26.26 14.18 0.65
CA ARG A 236 27.54 14.49 1.36
C ARG A 236 28.78 14.06 0.57
N ALA A 237 28.68 12.97 -0.19
CA ALA A 237 29.76 12.53 -1.08
C ALA A 237 29.87 13.35 -2.38
N GLY A 238 28.97 14.31 -2.63
CA GLY A 238 28.94 15.10 -3.86
C GLY A 238 28.60 14.28 -5.11
N LEU A 239 27.69 13.28 -4.99
CA LEU A 239 27.20 12.52 -6.14
C LEU A 239 26.19 13.36 -6.91
N ASN A 240 26.60 13.96 -8.02
CA ASN A 240 25.78 14.86 -8.85
C ASN A 240 24.98 14.08 -9.93
N LEU A 241 24.30 13.00 -9.55
CA LEU A 241 23.42 12.25 -10.43
C LEU A 241 21.95 12.43 -9.98
N PRO A 242 20.99 12.54 -10.93
CA PRO A 242 19.60 12.45 -10.60
C PRO A 242 19.32 11.13 -9.88
N ILE A 243 18.47 11.16 -8.85
CA ILE A 243 18.02 9.98 -8.13
C ILE A 243 16.52 9.84 -8.34
N VAL A 244 16.07 8.69 -8.83
CA VAL A 244 14.63 8.36 -8.94
C VAL A 244 14.37 7.11 -8.13
N GLY A 245 13.66 7.25 -7.01
CA GLY A 245 13.44 6.16 -6.07
C GLY A 245 12.09 5.49 -6.20
N GLY A 246 11.91 4.43 -5.42
CA GLY A 246 10.64 3.77 -5.17
C GLY A 246 9.76 4.54 -4.20
N SER A 247 8.52 4.08 -4.05
CA SER A 247 7.48 4.75 -3.24
C SER A 247 7.89 5.04 -1.79
N ALA A 248 8.79 4.25 -1.21
CA ALA A 248 9.28 4.47 0.15
C ALA A 248 10.12 5.75 0.30
N LEU A 249 10.75 6.22 -0.78
CA LEU A 249 11.63 7.40 -0.74
C LEU A 249 10.86 8.70 -0.49
N HIS A 250 9.68 8.85 -1.09
CA HIS A 250 8.94 10.13 -1.02
C HIS A 250 8.04 10.27 0.21
N GLN A 251 8.03 9.30 1.11
CA GLN A 251 7.19 9.41 2.31
C GLN A 251 7.64 10.59 3.17
N PRO A 252 6.69 11.35 3.77
CA PRO A 252 7.01 12.45 4.68
C PRO A 252 7.93 12.04 5.82
N SER A 253 7.76 10.81 6.36
CA SER A 253 8.62 10.23 7.40
C SER A 253 10.06 9.97 6.90
N THR A 254 10.22 9.56 5.64
CA THR A 254 11.55 9.41 5.01
C THR A 254 12.19 10.76 4.75
N ALA A 255 11.44 11.72 4.18
CA ALA A 255 11.91 13.07 3.92
C ALA A 255 12.32 13.80 5.22
N ALA A 256 11.68 13.51 6.35
CA ALA A 256 12.03 14.07 7.65
C ALA A 256 13.42 13.66 8.16
N LEU A 257 13.99 12.56 7.64
CA LEU A 257 15.33 12.09 7.96
C LEU A 257 16.44 12.82 7.19
N LEU A 258 16.07 13.70 6.24
CA LEU A 258 16.98 14.38 5.33
C LEU A 258 16.87 15.90 5.48
N GLU A 259 17.97 16.60 5.22
CA GLU A 259 17.92 18.04 5.06
C GLU A 259 17.30 18.41 3.70
N PRO A 260 16.55 19.53 3.59
CA PRO A 260 15.92 19.91 2.32
C PRO A 260 16.88 19.95 1.14
N GLY A 261 18.11 20.44 1.34
CA GLY A 261 19.15 20.49 0.31
C GLY A 261 19.60 19.12 -0.19
N GLU A 262 19.56 18.07 0.65
CA GLU A 262 19.90 16.69 0.27
C GLU A 262 18.85 16.08 -0.68
N LEU A 263 17.62 16.62 -0.66
CA LEU A 263 16.51 16.19 -1.54
C LEU A 263 16.53 16.86 -2.93
N LYS A 264 17.42 17.82 -3.19
CA LYS A 264 17.46 18.52 -4.48
C LYS A 264 17.70 17.55 -5.65
N GLY A 265 16.79 17.52 -6.61
CA GLY A 265 16.87 16.64 -7.79
C GLY A 265 16.52 15.17 -7.51
N VAL A 266 16.02 14.86 -6.30
CA VAL A 266 15.50 13.55 -5.94
C VAL A 266 14.05 13.47 -6.38
N CYS A 267 13.71 12.40 -7.11
CA CYS A 267 12.34 12.05 -7.49
C CYS A 267 11.98 10.66 -6.98
N ALA A 268 10.69 10.34 -6.95
CA ALA A 268 10.22 9.01 -6.63
C ALA A 268 8.92 8.69 -7.39
N GLU A 269 8.72 7.42 -7.70
CA GLU A 269 7.42 6.91 -8.16
C GLU A 269 6.50 6.64 -6.98
N THR A 270 5.19 6.76 -7.20
CA THR A 270 4.21 6.40 -6.18
C THR A 270 2.79 6.29 -6.76
N ALA A 271 1.85 5.81 -5.93
CA ALA A 271 0.42 5.79 -6.24
C ALA A 271 -0.23 7.18 -6.17
N SER A 272 0.16 7.97 -5.17
CA SER A 272 -0.43 9.28 -4.85
C SER A 272 0.55 10.10 -4.00
N ALA A 273 0.26 11.37 -3.83
CA ALA A 273 1.03 12.26 -2.95
C ALA A 273 0.07 13.20 -2.20
N PRO A 274 -0.65 12.70 -1.17
CA PRO A 274 -1.74 13.44 -0.54
C PRO A 274 -1.29 14.75 0.12
N ALA A 275 -0.04 14.88 0.52
CA ALA A 275 0.52 16.12 1.06
C ALA A 275 0.76 17.20 -0.03
N ALA A 276 0.81 16.80 -1.31
CA ALA A 276 1.14 17.66 -2.45
C ALA A 276 0.04 17.72 -3.52
N ASP A 277 -1.06 16.99 -3.36
CA ASP A 277 -2.15 16.96 -4.33
C ASP A 277 -3.17 18.07 -4.03
N GLU A 278 -3.51 18.84 -5.08
CA GLU A 278 -4.46 19.95 -5.00
C GLU A 278 -5.93 19.51 -5.12
N ASN A 279 -6.19 18.22 -5.34
CA ASN A 279 -7.55 17.69 -5.40
C ASN A 279 -8.27 17.95 -4.06
N PRO A 280 -9.45 18.62 -4.05
CA PRO A 280 -10.14 19.00 -2.83
C PRO A 280 -10.50 17.81 -1.92
N GLU A 281 -10.85 16.64 -2.50
CA GLU A 281 -11.17 15.43 -1.75
C GLU A 281 -9.91 14.87 -1.05
N ILE A 282 -8.77 14.83 -1.75
CA ILE A 282 -7.47 14.41 -1.19
C ILE A 282 -6.99 15.42 -0.13
N ALA A 283 -7.15 16.71 -0.38
CA ALA A 283 -6.81 17.75 0.59
C ALA A 283 -7.67 17.66 1.87
N ALA A 284 -8.95 17.26 1.75
CA ALA A 284 -9.81 17.01 2.91
C ALA A 284 -9.31 15.81 3.73
N PHE A 285 -9.00 14.69 3.08
CA PHE A 285 -8.36 13.54 3.71
C PHE A 285 -7.06 13.95 4.44
N ALA A 286 -6.18 14.70 3.77
CA ALA A 286 -4.91 15.12 4.36
C ALA A 286 -5.11 16.00 5.61
N ARG A 287 -6.11 16.88 5.61
CA ARG A 287 -6.46 17.68 6.81
C ARG A 287 -6.96 16.80 7.95
N ALA A 288 -7.88 15.87 7.67
CA ALA A 288 -8.42 14.95 8.68
C ALA A 288 -7.31 14.08 9.28
N PHE A 289 -6.42 13.55 8.44
CA PHE A 289 -5.27 12.75 8.86
C PHE A 289 -4.33 13.54 9.78
N ARG A 290 -3.92 14.76 9.39
CA ARG A 290 -3.08 15.65 10.23
C ARG A 290 -3.75 15.97 11.56
N GLN A 291 -5.04 16.26 11.53
CA GLN A 291 -5.79 16.57 12.76
C GLN A 291 -5.80 15.38 13.72
N ARG A 292 -5.98 14.17 13.20
CA ARG A 292 -6.11 12.94 13.97
C ARG A 292 -4.78 12.40 14.48
N PHE A 293 -3.77 12.32 13.63
CA PHE A 293 -2.51 11.61 13.90
C PHE A 293 -1.31 12.53 14.13
N LYS A 294 -1.45 13.84 13.92
CA LYS A 294 -0.37 14.85 14.03
C LYS A 294 0.84 14.52 13.12
N ALA A 295 0.56 13.88 11.99
CA ALA A 295 1.54 13.44 10.99
C ALA A 295 1.03 13.80 9.58
N GLU A 296 1.95 13.89 8.63
CA GLU A 296 1.61 14.04 7.21
C GLU A 296 1.21 12.69 6.62
N PRO A 297 0.09 12.62 5.87
CA PRO A 297 -0.28 11.39 5.17
C PRO A 297 0.61 11.13 3.96
N ASP A 298 0.87 9.86 3.70
CA ASP A 298 1.56 9.39 2.51
C ASP A 298 0.67 8.55 1.59
N ALA A 299 1.25 7.99 0.53
CA ALA A 299 0.55 7.16 -0.42
C ALA A 299 0.03 5.84 0.18
N PHE A 300 0.71 5.29 1.20
CA PHE A 300 0.28 4.05 1.86
C PHE A 300 -0.92 4.30 2.76
N ALA A 301 -0.93 5.42 3.50
CA ALA A 301 -2.08 5.84 4.28
C ALA A 301 -3.32 6.01 3.40
N LEU A 302 -3.19 6.73 2.27
CA LEU A 302 -4.31 6.98 1.37
C LEU A 302 -4.80 5.69 0.69
N ALA A 303 -3.89 4.85 0.21
CA ALA A 303 -4.26 3.57 -0.40
C ALA A 303 -4.94 2.61 0.59
N THR A 304 -4.53 2.63 1.86
CA THR A 304 -5.16 1.82 2.91
C THR A 304 -6.53 2.38 3.29
N TYR A 305 -6.67 3.71 3.36
CA TYR A 305 -7.96 4.37 3.52
C TYR A 305 -8.93 3.98 2.40
N ASP A 306 -8.49 4.05 1.14
CA ASP A 306 -9.29 3.65 -0.02
C ASP A 306 -9.65 2.15 0.02
N ALA A 307 -8.71 1.28 0.44
CA ALA A 307 -8.95 -0.16 0.55
C ALA A 307 -10.04 -0.49 1.58
N VAL A 308 -10.01 0.14 2.75
CA VAL A 308 -11.02 -0.04 3.80
C VAL A 308 -12.37 0.53 3.36
N THR A 309 -12.38 1.71 2.73
CA THR A 309 -13.59 2.34 2.19
C THR A 309 -14.22 1.45 1.10
N ALA A 310 -13.40 0.89 0.21
CA ALA A 310 -13.82 -0.04 -0.82
C ALA A 310 -14.43 -1.33 -0.23
N LEU A 311 -13.81 -1.86 0.83
CA LEU A 311 -14.35 -3.00 1.55
C LEU A 311 -15.75 -2.72 2.08
N PHE A 312 -16.01 -1.57 2.70
CA PHE A 312 -17.34 -1.22 3.19
C PHE A 312 -18.38 -1.09 2.08
N GLN A 313 -18.02 -0.54 0.92
CA GLN A 313 -18.93 -0.45 -0.21
C GLN A 313 -19.33 -1.83 -0.75
N THR A 314 -18.41 -2.80 -0.69
CA THR A 314 -18.67 -4.17 -1.16
C THR A 314 -19.31 -5.07 -0.09
N TRP A 315 -19.09 -4.78 1.19
CA TRP A 315 -19.56 -5.58 2.33
C TRP A 315 -21.08 -5.69 2.41
N GLN A 316 -21.77 -4.61 2.01
CA GLN A 316 -23.24 -4.53 2.04
C GLN A 316 -23.91 -5.40 0.96
N SER A 317 -23.16 -5.96 0.01
CA SER A 317 -23.71 -6.74 -1.10
C SER A 317 -24.29 -8.11 -0.72
N GLY A 318 -24.02 -8.61 0.49
CA GLY A 318 -24.38 -9.95 0.95
C GLY A 318 -23.61 -11.10 0.27
N ARG A 319 -22.73 -10.79 -0.69
CA ARG A 319 -21.87 -11.75 -1.40
C ARG A 319 -20.58 -12.01 -0.63
N PRO A 320 -19.84 -13.10 -0.92
CA PRO A 320 -18.47 -13.24 -0.46
C PRO A 320 -17.61 -12.02 -0.82
N VAL A 321 -16.78 -11.56 0.13
CA VAL A 321 -15.98 -10.33 -0.03
C VAL A 321 -15.07 -10.44 -1.26
N SER A 322 -14.42 -11.58 -1.45
CA SER A 322 -13.50 -11.80 -2.59
C SER A 322 -14.22 -11.67 -3.93
N GLU A 323 -15.45 -12.22 -4.07
CA GLU A 323 -16.25 -12.09 -5.30
C GLU A 323 -16.67 -10.64 -5.54
N SER A 324 -17.08 -9.96 -4.49
CA SER A 324 -17.53 -8.57 -4.57
C SER A 324 -16.39 -7.64 -4.98
N LEU A 325 -15.20 -7.79 -4.38
CA LEU A 325 -14.02 -7.02 -4.75
C LEU A 325 -13.53 -7.35 -6.17
N ALA A 326 -13.55 -8.64 -6.57
CA ALA A 326 -13.14 -9.05 -7.91
C ALA A 326 -14.01 -8.45 -9.03
N ALA A 327 -15.28 -8.18 -8.75
CA ALA A 327 -16.23 -7.57 -9.70
C ALA A 327 -16.31 -6.03 -9.57
N ALA A 328 -15.70 -5.44 -8.55
CA ALA A 328 -15.90 -4.04 -8.22
C ALA A 328 -15.17 -3.06 -9.16
N ARG A 329 -15.82 -1.92 -9.38
CA ARG A 329 -15.19 -0.70 -9.89
C ARG A 329 -15.50 0.42 -8.89
N ILE A 330 -14.48 0.88 -8.20
CA ILE A 330 -14.60 1.75 -7.03
C ILE A 330 -13.89 3.07 -7.29
N LYS A 331 -14.61 4.18 -7.15
CA LYS A 331 -13.97 5.50 -7.10
C LYS A 331 -13.38 5.67 -5.70
N GLY A 332 -12.05 5.57 -5.58
CA GLY A 332 -11.32 5.97 -4.39
C GLY A 332 -10.85 7.42 -4.48
N LEU A 333 -10.13 7.87 -3.47
CA LEU A 333 -9.51 9.20 -3.44
C LEU A 333 -8.25 9.24 -4.33
N ALA A 334 -7.39 8.22 -4.24
CA ALA A 334 -6.15 8.18 -5.02
C ALA A 334 -6.43 7.95 -6.51
N MET A 335 -7.34 7.04 -6.84
CA MET A 335 -7.65 6.64 -8.21
C MET A 335 -8.95 5.85 -8.31
N THR A 336 -9.36 5.52 -9.53
CA THR A 336 -10.42 4.52 -9.74
C THR A 336 -9.83 3.12 -9.68
N TYR A 337 -10.27 2.32 -8.71
CA TYR A 337 -9.86 0.94 -8.52
C TYR A 337 -10.74 0.00 -9.35
N ARG A 338 -10.10 -0.96 -10.00
CA ARG A 338 -10.78 -1.99 -10.80
C ARG A 338 -9.92 -3.24 -10.85
N SER A 339 -10.52 -4.38 -10.54
CA SER A 339 -9.82 -5.66 -10.62
C SER A 339 -9.36 -5.98 -12.06
N ASP A 340 -8.13 -6.48 -12.19
CA ASP A 340 -7.57 -7.07 -13.41
C ASP A 340 -7.87 -8.58 -13.52
N GLY A 341 -8.64 -9.14 -12.59
CA GLY A 341 -8.91 -10.56 -12.48
C GLY A 341 -7.80 -11.38 -11.79
N LYS A 342 -6.67 -10.75 -11.43
CA LYS A 342 -5.54 -11.36 -10.72
C LYS A 342 -5.33 -10.82 -9.31
N GLY A 343 -6.17 -9.85 -8.89
CA GLY A 343 -6.10 -9.21 -7.60
C GLY A 343 -5.50 -7.80 -7.60
N ASN A 344 -5.02 -7.28 -8.74
CA ASN A 344 -4.63 -5.87 -8.80
C ASN A 344 -5.87 -5.00 -8.98
N MET A 345 -6.01 -3.99 -8.12
CA MET A 345 -7.08 -3.01 -8.16
C MET A 345 -6.57 -1.65 -8.66
N ALA A 346 -5.30 -1.32 -8.43
CA ALA A 346 -4.65 -0.04 -8.73
C ALA A 346 -3.75 -0.15 -9.97
N HIS A 347 -3.89 0.78 -10.93
CA HIS A 347 -3.23 0.69 -12.24
C HIS A 347 -2.50 1.96 -12.68
N ASP A 348 -2.65 3.07 -11.96
CA ASP A 348 -2.05 4.36 -12.29
C ASP A 348 -0.83 4.63 -11.38
N ALA A 349 0.06 5.51 -11.82
CA ALA A 349 1.24 5.91 -11.06
C ALA A 349 1.55 7.39 -11.28
N ILE A 350 2.22 8.01 -10.35
CA ILE A 350 2.75 9.36 -10.48
C ILE A 350 4.25 9.38 -10.17
N ILE A 351 4.93 10.39 -10.69
CA ILE A 351 6.28 10.76 -10.26
C ILE A 351 6.19 12.06 -9.48
N VAL A 352 6.81 12.09 -8.33
CA VAL A 352 7.00 13.28 -7.52
C VAL A 352 8.47 13.65 -7.46
N CYS A 353 8.78 14.95 -7.37
CA CYS A 353 10.17 15.44 -7.31
C CYS A 353 10.31 16.55 -6.28
N TYR A 354 11.47 16.58 -5.63
CA TYR A 354 11.86 17.64 -4.69
C TYR A 354 12.73 18.69 -5.37
N ASP A 355 12.54 19.95 -5.01
CA ASP A 355 13.33 21.08 -5.49
C ASP A 355 14.51 21.45 -4.57
N GLY A 356 14.53 20.87 -3.37
CA GLY A 356 15.55 21.16 -2.34
C GLY A 356 15.23 22.36 -1.45
N ALA A 357 14.09 23.03 -1.65
CA ALA A 357 13.66 24.14 -0.80
C ALA A 357 12.90 23.66 0.45
N GLY A 358 12.29 22.47 0.37
CA GLY A 358 11.50 21.86 1.45
C GLY A 358 11.47 20.35 1.38
N ARG A 359 10.65 19.77 2.27
CA ARG A 359 10.43 18.31 2.36
C ARG A 359 9.11 17.85 1.73
N THR A 360 8.35 18.73 1.11
CA THR A 360 7.14 18.40 0.37
C THR A 360 7.49 18.35 -1.13
N PRO A 361 7.33 17.21 -1.79
CA PRO A 361 7.60 17.12 -3.22
C PRO A 361 6.46 17.76 -4.03
N ARG A 362 6.73 18.05 -5.30
CA ARG A 362 5.68 18.37 -6.28
C ARG A 362 5.40 17.19 -7.19
N ILE A 363 4.17 17.06 -7.69
CA ILE A 363 3.83 16.08 -8.72
C ILE A 363 4.46 16.53 -10.04
N ALA A 364 5.41 15.74 -10.53
CA ALA A 364 6.13 16.03 -11.77
C ALA A 364 5.45 15.42 -12.99
N LYS A 365 4.88 14.21 -12.86
CA LYS A 365 4.22 13.49 -13.97
C LYS A 365 3.16 12.54 -13.44
N ARG A 366 2.05 12.40 -14.19
CA ARG A 366 1.00 11.40 -13.98
C ARG A 366 1.01 10.41 -15.14
N TYR A 367 0.91 9.13 -14.83
CA TYR A 367 0.86 8.03 -15.78
C TYR A 367 -0.41 7.21 -15.53
N SER A 368 -1.29 7.14 -16.53
CA SER A 368 -2.40 6.19 -16.51
C SER A 368 -1.95 4.90 -17.17
N ARG A 369 -2.05 3.79 -16.47
CA ARG A 369 -1.68 2.44 -16.93
C ARG A 369 -0.34 2.36 -17.66
N PRO A 370 0.75 2.85 -17.08
CA PRO A 370 2.03 2.96 -17.77
C PRO A 370 2.57 1.64 -18.31
N HIS A 371 2.16 0.52 -17.70
CA HIS A 371 2.55 -0.84 -18.08
C HIS A 371 1.79 -1.39 -19.30
N GLU A 372 0.65 -0.80 -19.68
CA GLU A 372 -0.14 -1.19 -20.86
C GLU A 372 0.36 -0.48 -22.14
N ASP A 373 0.96 0.70 -22.02
CA ASP A 373 1.42 1.53 -23.15
C ASP A 373 2.70 1.07 -23.83
N ALA A 374 3.29 -0.02 -23.38
CA ALA A 374 4.47 -0.59 -24.02
C ALA A 374 4.06 -1.30 -25.31
N ARG A 375 3.81 -0.55 -26.38
CA ARG A 375 3.92 -1.09 -27.73
C ARG A 375 5.33 -1.64 -27.90
N ALA A 376 5.42 -2.94 -28.13
CA ALA A 376 6.69 -3.60 -28.41
C ALA A 376 7.45 -2.80 -29.48
N PRO A 377 8.78 -2.60 -29.34
CA PRO A 377 9.60 -2.11 -30.43
C PRO A 377 9.86 -3.27 -31.40
N ALA A 378 8.81 -3.78 -32.03
CA ALA A 378 8.90 -4.78 -33.08
C ALA A 378 7.73 -4.56 -34.01
N GLU A 379 7.99 -3.80 -35.04
CA GLU A 379 7.46 -3.80 -36.38
C GLU A 379 7.60 -2.42 -37.02
N ARG A 380 8.85 -1.90 -37.03
CA ARG A 380 9.24 -1.01 -38.11
C ARG A 380 10.21 -1.81 -38.98
N ARG A 381 9.65 -2.57 -39.90
CA ARG A 381 10.35 -3.00 -41.11
C ARG A 381 10.30 -1.89 -42.14
#